data_96fd328cb3a347d10b31fe7d3f4bd9ae
#
_entry.id   96fd328cb3a347d10b31fe7d3f4bd9ae
#
_cell.length_a   1.000
_cell.length_b   1.000
_cell.length_c   1.000
_cell.angle_alpha   90.00
_cell.angle_beta   90.00
_cell.angle_gamma   90.00
#
_symmetry.space_group_name_H-M   'P 1'
#
loop_
_entity.id
_entity.type
_entity.pdbx_description
1 polymer ?
#
loop_
_entity_poly.entity_id
_entity_poly.type
_entity_poly.pdbx_seq_one_letter_code
_entity_poly.pdbx_strand_id
1 'polypeptide(L)'
;YARAKRGLMILTQEWARGWSDAGIIVNAMHPGWVNTPGVVSALPEFYRVTRSVLRTPEQGADTITWLASATEAAKVSGKFWLDREQHPSHLSKKTRETPQQREQLLQALHSLSQSTRR
;
A
#
# COMPACT_ATOMS: atom_id res chain seq x y z
N TYR A 1 0.39 8.41 -10.41
CA TYR A 1 -0.28 7.68 -9.35
C TYR A 1 0.33 6.28 -9.13
N ALA A 2 0.34 5.39 -10.12
CA ALA A 2 0.82 4.00 -9.99
C ALA A 2 2.29 3.91 -9.52
N ARG A 3 3.17 4.78 -10.04
CA ARG A 3 4.57 4.86 -9.58
C ARG A 3 4.67 5.25 -8.11
N ALA A 4 3.87 6.22 -7.65
CA ALA A 4 3.86 6.66 -6.25
C ALA A 4 3.37 5.52 -5.34
N LYS A 5 2.30 4.81 -5.72
CA LYS A 5 1.81 3.65 -4.96
C LYS A 5 2.81 2.49 -4.94
N ARG A 6 3.56 2.28 -6.03
CA ARG A 6 4.67 1.32 -6.05
C ARG A 6 5.80 1.73 -5.08
N GLY A 7 6.13 3.02 -5.02
CA GLY A 7 7.10 3.55 -4.05
C GLY A 7 6.70 3.28 -2.61
N LEU A 8 5.42 3.47 -2.26
CA LEU A 8 4.91 3.13 -0.92
C LEU A 8 5.09 1.64 -0.58
N MET A 9 4.91 0.74 -1.56
CA MET A 9 5.15 -0.69 -1.33
C MET A 9 6.63 -1.00 -1.06
N ILE A 10 7.54 -0.34 -1.79
CA ILE A 10 8.99 -0.45 -1.54
C ILE A 10 9.33 0.04 -0.14
N LEU A 11 8.82 1.21 0.28
CA LEU A 11 9.00 1.74 1.62
C LEU A 11 8.46 0.81 2.70
N THR A 12 7.28 0.25 2.50
CA THR A 12 6.69 -0.75 3.42
C THR A 12 7.66 -1.92 3.65
N GLN A 13 8.27 -2.43 2.60
CA GLN A 13 9.23 -3.53 2.69
C GLN A 13 10.55 -3.12 3.36
N GLU A 14 11.03 -1.91 3.11
CA GLU A 14 12.26 -1.39 3.75
C GLU A 14 12.04 -1.14 5.24
N TRP A 15 10.95 -0.50 5.62
CA TRP A 15 10.62 -0.27 7.03
C TRP A 15 10.35 -1.58 7.79
N ALA A 16 9.64 -2.53 7.15
CA ALA A 16 9.45 -3.86 7.73
C ALA A 16 10.76 -4.56 8.06
N ARG A 17 11.77 -4.37 7.21
CA ARG A 17 13.11 -4.94 7.38
C ARG A 17 13.92 -4.17 8.42
N GLY A 18 13.92 -2.84 8.33
CA GLY A 18 14.71 -1.98 9.21
C GLY A 18 14.18 -1.91 10.65
N TRP A 19 12.91 -2.21 10.90
CA TRP A 19 12.29 -2.12 12.22
C TRP A 19 11.91 -3.47 12.82
N SER A 20 12.35 -4.57 12.19
CA SER A 20 12.08 -5.94 12.67
C SER A 20 12.57 -6.15 14.10
N ASP A 21 13.77 -5.69 14.41
CA ASP A 21 14.38 -5.86 15.72
C ASP A 21 13.70 -5.00 16.81
N ALA A 22 13.00 -3.97 16.41
CA ALA A 22 12.15 -3.16 17.29
C ALA A 22 10.75 -3.76 17.52
N GLY A 23 10.45 -4.91 16.90
CA GLY A 23 9.13 -5.55 17.01
C GLY A 23 8.02 -4.81 16.27
N ILE A 24 8.36 -3.93 15.31
CA ILE A 24 7.39 -3.15 14.55
C ILE A 24 6.99 -3.91 13.28
N ILE A 25 5.69 -4.12 13.12
CA ILE A 25 5.07 -4.75 11.96
C ILE A 25 4.64 -3.66 10.97
N VAL A 26 5.10 -3.77 9.73
CA VAL A 26 4.77 -2.81 8.66
C VAL A 26 4.20 -3.56 7.47
N ASN A 27 2.96 -3.31 7.14
CA ASN A 27 2.26 -3.92 6.01
C ASN A 27 1.58 -2.84 5.15
N ALA A 28 1.29 -3.16 3.90
CA ALA A 28 0.49 -2.34 3.01
C ALA A 28 -0.78 -3.09 2.60
N MET A 29 -1.86 -2.36 2.34
CA MET A 29 -3.11 -2.95 1.84
C MET A 29 -3.73 -2.12 0.72
N HIS A 30 -4.59 -2.74 -0.04
CA HIS A 30 -5.48 -2.10 -1.01
C HIS A 30 -6.93 -2.34 -0.59
N PRO A 31 -7.77 -1.29 -0.50
CA PRO A 31 -9.16 -1.41 -0.07
C PRO A 31 -10.11 -2.00 -1.13
N GLY A 32 -9.62 -2.27 -2.33
CA GLY A 32 -10.47 -2.53 -3.49
C GLY A 32 -11.05 -1.23 -4.06
N TRP A 33 -12.06 -1.35 -4.89
CA TRP A 33 -12.79 -0.22 -5.42
C TRP A 33 -13.93 0.17 -4.47
N VAL A 34 -13.76 1.30 -3.80
CA VAL A 34 -14.66 1.78 -2.74
C VAL A 34 -15.47 2.98 -3.25
N ASN A 35 -16.76 2.99 -2.95
CA ASN A 35 -17.64 4.11 -3.23
C ASN A 35 -17.29 5.30 -2.31
N THR A 36 -16.50 6.21 -2.83
CA THR A 36 -16.06 7.42 -2.12
C THR A 36 -16.29 8.66 -2.97
N PRO A 37 -16.43 9.84 -2.37
CA PRO A 37 -16.53 11.10 -3.11
C PRO A 37 -15.38 11.30 -4.11
N GLY A 38 -14.17 10.84 -3.79
CA GLY A 38 -13.02 10.89 -4.68
C GLY A 38 -13.19 10.05 -5.95
N VAL A 39 -13.77 8.85 -5.85
CA VAL A 39 -14.06 8.01 -7.03
C VAL A 39 -15.15 8.65 -7.89
N VAL A 40 -16.20 9.17 -7.26
CA VAL A 40 -17.30 9.84 -7.96
C VAL A 40 -16.80 11.05 -8.77
N SER A 41 -15.95 11.88 -8.18
CA SER A 41 -15.45 13.10 -8.83
C SER A 41 -14.33 12.85 -9.84
N ALA A 42 -13.42 11.91 -9.56
CA ALA A 42 -12.26 11.66 -10.42
C ALA A 42 -12.58 10.73 -11.60
N LEU A 43 -13.56 9.84 -11.47
CA LEU A 43 -13.90 8.80 -12.46
C LEU A 43 -15.42 8.68 -12.67
N PRO A 44 -16.13 9.74 -13.12
CA PRO A 44 -17.59 9.78 -13.17
C PRO A 44 -18.19 8.70 -14.08
N GLU A 45 -17.60 8.43 -15.24
CA GLU A 45 -18.08 7.40 -16.16
C GLU A 45 -17.88 5.98 -15.59
N PHE A 46 -16.74 5.73 -14.97
CA PHE A 46 -16.48 4.47 -14.27
C PHE A 46 -17.48 4.28 -13.13
N TYR A 47 -17.71 5.32 -12.32
CA TYR A 47 -18.70 5.28 -11.24
C TYR A 47 -20.10 4.97 -11.76
N ARG A 48 -20.54 5.61 -12.83
CA ARG A 48 -21.85 5.40 -13.42
C ARG A 48 -22.12 3.93 -13.77
N VAL A 49 -21.10 3.24 -14.28
CA VAL A 49 -21.19 1.83 -14.71
C VAL A 49 -21.03 0.86 -13.54
N THR A 50 -20.19 1.19 -12.55
CA THR A 50 -19.76 0.25 -11.52
C THR A 50 -20.36 0.48 -10.14
N ARG A 51 -21.16 1.53 -9.94
CA ARG A 51 -21.68 1.94 -8.61
C ARG A 51 -22.36 0.83 -7.82
N SER A 52 -23.00 -0.13 -8.49
CA SER A 52 -23.69 -1.24 -7.85
C SER A 52 -22.77 -2.36 -7.36
N VAL A 53 -21.50 -2.37 -7.80
CA VAL A 53 -20.49 -3.36 -7.43
C VAL A 53 -19.34 -2.76 -6.63
N LEU A 54 -19.33 -1.44 -6.41
CA LEU A 54 -18.36 -0.79 -5.54
C LEU A 54 -18.60 -1.19 -4.09
N ARG A 55 -17.52 -1.33 -3.35
CA ARG A 55 -17.54 -1.60 -1.90
C ARG A 55 -18.05 -0.38 -1.14
N THR A 56 -18.66 -0.62 0.02
CA THR A 56 -18.91 0.45 0.98
C THR A 56 -17.61 0.91 1.63
N PRO A 57 -17.57 2.11 2.25
CA PRO A 57 -16.42 2.55 3.04
C PRO A 57 -16.01 1.56 4.12
N GLU A 58 -16.98 0.95 4.81
CA GLU A 58 -16.76 -0.05 5.85
C GLU A 58 -16.10 -1.32 5.29
N GLN A 59 -16.55 -1.79 4.13
CA GLN A 59 -15.92 -2.92 3.43
C GLN A 59 -14.50 -2.58 2.97
N GLY A 60 -14.26 -1.33 2.54
CA GLY A 60 -12.93 -0.86 2.18
C GLY A 60 -11.97 -0.76 3.37
N ALA A 61 -12.51 -0.44 4.55
CA ALA A 61 -11.75 -0.32 5.79
C ALA A 61 -11.48 -1.68 6.48
N ASP A 62 -12.17 -2.75 6.09
CA ASP A 62 -12.09 -4.04 6.76
C ASP A 62 -10.67 -4.58 6.91
N THR A 63 -9.93 -4.66 5.81
CA THR A 63 -8.56 -5.22 5.82
C THR A 63 -7.59 -4.39 6.66
N ILE A 64 -7.68 -3.05 6.65
CA ILE A 64 -6.77 -2.22 7.45
C ILE A 64 -7.08 -2.33 8.94
N THR A 65 -8.35 -2.43 9.31
CA THR A 65 -8.78 -2.65 10.69
C THR A 65 -8.30 -4.02 11.19
N TRP A 66 -8.46 -5.05 10.37
CA TRP A 66 -7.96 -6.39 10.68
C TRP A 66 -6.42 -6.41 10.83
N LEU A 67 -5.67 -5.76 9.93
CA LEU A 67 -4.21 -5.66 10.03
C LEU A 67 -3.75 -4.96 11.32
N ALA A 68 -4.54 -4.03 11.85
CA ALA A 68 -4.21 -3.29 13.07
C ALA A 68 -4.58 -4.05 14.36
N SER A 69 -5.47 -5.05 14.30
CA SER A 69 -6.06 -5.66 15.50
C SER A 69 -5.91 -7.18 15.59
N ALA A 70 -5.71 -7.88 14.47
CA ALA A 70 -5.69 -9.34 14.45
C ALA A 70 -4.31 -9.89 14.84
N THR A 71 -4.29 -10.91 15.68
CA THR A 71 -3.07 -11.59 16.10
C THR A 71 -2.37 -12.32 14.96
N GLU A 72 -3.12 -12.78 13.97
CA GLU A 72 -2.59 -13.41 12.74
C GLU A 72 -1.80 -12.41 11.90
N ALA A 73 -2.29 -11.19 11.79
CA ALA A 73 -1.63 -10.11 11.05
C ALA A 73 -0.31 -9.69 11.70
N ALA A 74 -0.23 -9.76 13.02
CA ALA A 74 0.97 -9.41 13.79
C ALA A 74 2.15 -10.38 13.56
N LYS A 75 1.94 -11.52 12.92
CA LYS A 75 2.99 -12.52 12.62
C LYS A 75 3.73 -12.24 11.32
N VAL A 76 3.28 -11.27 10.52
CA VAL A 76 3.75 -11.07 9.15
C VAL A 76 4.02 -9.60 8.89
N SER A 77 5.19 -9.27 8.36
CA SER A 77 5.62 -7.91 8.04
C SER A 77 6.11 -7.80 6.58
N GLY A 78 6.03 -6.62 6.00
CA GLY A 78 6.51 -6.31 4.66
C GLY A 78 5.63 -6.86 3.52
N LYS A 79 4.38 -7.19 3.80
CA LYS A 79 3.46 -7.80 2.83
C LYS A 79 2.44 -6.81 2.31
N PHE A 80 1.85 -7.20 1.17
CA PHE A 80 0.74 -6.52 0.53
C PHE A 80 -0.53 -7.34 0.70
N TRP A 81 -1.61 -6.69 1.13
CA TRP A 81 -2.86 -7.34 1.51
C TRP A 81 -4.06 -6.78 0.76
N LEU A 82 -4.98 -7.66 0.41
CA LEU A 82 -6.30 -7.36 -0.12
C LEU A 82 -7.25 -8.41 0.46
N ASP A 83 -8.39 -8.00 1.00
CA ASP A 83 -9.40 -8.89 1.57
C ASP A 83 -8.85 -9.89 2.61
N ARG A 84 -7.96 -9.38 3.48
CA ARG A 84 -7.25 -10.15 4.52
C ARG A 84 -6.36 -11.28 3.96
N GLU A 85 -6.07 -11.28 2.66
CA GLU A 85 -5.18 -12.22 2.00
C GLU A 85 -3.90 -11.56 1.52
N GLN A 86 -2.81 -12.30 1.54
CA GLN A 86 -1.52 -11.81 1.02
C GLN A 86 -1.50 -11.90 -0.50
N HIS A 87 -1.12 -10.81 -1.13
CA HIS A 87 -0.97 -10.73 -2.58
C HIS A 87 0.46 -10.36 -2.98
N PRO A 88 0.90 -10.74 -4.19
CA PRO A 88 2.16 -10.28 -4.74
C PRO A 88 2.19 -8.74 -4.83
N SER A 89 3.30 -8.15 -4.46
CA SER A 89 3.50 -6.69 -4.55
C SER A 89 3.78 -6.17 -5.96
N HIS A 90 3.79 -7.05 -6.97
CA HIS A 90 4.02 -6.74 -8.39
C HIS A 90 3.23 -7.69 -9.28
N LEU A 91 2.77 -7.19 -10.42
CA LEU A 91 1.92 -7.97 -11.34
C LEU A 91 2.68 -9.05 -12.10
N SER A 92 3.96 -8.84 -12.38
CA SER A 92 4.82 -9.81 -13.04
C SER A 92 6.28 -9.61 -12.63
N LYS A 93 7.13 -10.61 -12.91
CA LYS A 93 8.58 -10.49 -12.68
C LYS A 93 9.20 -9.31 -13.43
N LYS A 94 8.66 -8.93 -14.58
CA LYS A 94 9.12 -7.79 -15.41
C LYS A 94 8.81 -6.42 -14.78
N THR A 95 7.83 -6.34 -13.88
CA THR A 95 7.44 -5.09 -13.21
C THR A 95 8.10 -4.93 -11.84
N ARG A 96 8.97 -5.86 -11.47
CA ARG A 96 9.74 -5.80 -10.23
C ARG A 96 10.90 -4.81 -10.40
N GLU A 97 11.09 -3.96 -9.40
CA GLU A 97 12.24 -3.06 -9.35
C GLU A 97 13.56 -3.81 -9.16
N THR A 98 14.64 -3.25 -9.69
CA THR A 98 16.01 -3.71 -9.40
C THR A 98 16.49 -3.20 -8.05
N PRO A 99 17.51 -3.83 -7.43
CA PRO A 99 18.12 -3.30 -6.20
C PRO A 99 18.61 -1.86 -6.34
N GLN A 100 19.18 -1.50 -7.50
CA GLN A 100 19.62 -0.14 -7.79
C GLN A 100 18.47 0.87 -7.82
N GLN A 101 17.35 0.53 -8.47
CA GLN A 101 16.16 1.39 -8.49
C GLN A 101 15.58 1.61 -7.10
N ARG A 102 15.60 0.57 -6.26
CA ARG A 102 15.18 0.66 -4.86
C ARG A 102 16.07 1.63 -4.07
N GLU A 103 17.38 1.49 -4.19
CA GLU A 103 18.34 2.36 -3.53
C GLU A 103 18.20 3.81 -3.97
N GLN A 104 18.08 4.07 -5.29
CA GLN A 104 17.86 5.41 -5.83
C GLN A 104 16.59 6.06 -5.26
N LEU A 105 15.49 5.31 -5.13
CA LEU A 105 14.26 5.81 -4.52
C LEU A 105 14.49 6.21 -3.05
N LEU A 106 15.15 5.37 -2.27
CA LEU A 106 15.42 5.63 -0.86
C LEU A 106 16.32 6.85 -0.66
N GLN A 107 17.37 6.99 -1.46
CA GLN A 107 18.27 8.14 -1.45
C GLN A 107 17.52 9.43 -1.81
N ALA A 108 16.70 9.41 -2.85
CA ALA A 108 15.89 10.57 -3.26
C ALA A 108 14.92 11.01 -2.14
N LEU A 109 14.23 10.07 -1.52
CA LEU A 109 13.32 10.35 -0.41
C LEU A 109 14.04 10.88 0.82
N HIS A 110 15.20 10.31 1.15
CA HIS A 110 16.03 10.80 2.24
C HIS A 110 16.46 12.26 2.01
N SER A 111 16.97 12.59 0.83
CA SER A 111 17.38 13.94 0.46
C SER A 111 16.23 14.94 0.55
N LEU A 112 15.03 14.58 0.05
CA LEU A 112 13.84 15.40 0.14
C LEU A 112 13.42 15.65 1.60
N SER A 113 13.45 14.62 2.44
CA SER A 113 13.07 14.75 3.85
C SER A 113 14.02 15.66 4.64
N GLN A 114 15.28 15.72 4.28
CA GLN A 114 16.28 16.63 4.86
C GLN A 114 16.05 18.07 4.43
N SER A 115 15.69 18.29 3.15
CA SER A 115 15.47 19.64 2.62
C SER A 115 14.20 20.31 3.18
N THR A 116 13.22 19.54 3.59
CA THR A 116 11.93 20.03 4.15
C THR A 116 12.03 20.39 5.64
N ARG A 117 13.13 20.03 6.32
CA ARG A 117 13.36 20.35 7.73
C ARG A 117 14.12 21.67 7.97
N ARG A 118 14.43 22.40 6.91
CA ARG A 118 15.03 23.74 6.95
C ARG A 118 13.96 24.81 6.65
#